data_132220ba69f94e8cc31ce8f4d25ee090
#
_entry.id   132220ba69f94e8cc31ce8f4d25ee090
#
_cell.length_a   1.000
_cell.length_b   1.000
_cell.length_c   1.000
_cell.angle_alpha   90.00
_cell.angle_beta   90.00
_cell.angle_gamma   90.00
#
_symmetry.space_group_name_H-M   'P 1'
#
loop_
_entity.id
_entity.type
_entity.pdbx_description
1 polymer ?
#
loop_
_entity_poly.entity_id
_entity_poly.type
_entity_poly.pdbx_seq_one_letter_code
_entity_poly.pdbx_strand_id
1 'polypeptide(L)'
;MLDLADAHTAVSSLSGKKILVTGGTTGIGRAIAVLLASEGARLHVCGRTPEHLADAVGRINEVGAGAGTNIDLGEPGAHERYVQAATEWLGGLDVAVINAAIPASGLSEMSDSELRYAIAVDFTAYLTSTHAAVAAMGAGGDIVLIGSMSTHVLGPGSTVYAGIKAGIAGFAEALRKELGPKNIRVTLVEPALTQADMHYPDMDAEKQKQMVREEKMLRSEDIAVAVHYALTQPRRAVVQQIVVAPRMSEGE
;
A
#
# COMPACT_ATOMS: atom_id res chain seq x y z
N MET A 1 -19.92 1.57 -34.18
CA MET A 1 -19.54 2.99 -34.02
C MET A 1 -19.51 3.24 -32.53
N LEU A 2 -18.35 3.58 -31.97
CA LEU A 2 -18.30 4.01 -30.54
C LEU A 2 -19.11 5.30 -30.44
N ASP A 3 -20.04 5.36 -29.48
CA ASP A 3 -20.76 6.58 -29.19
C ASP A 3 -19.74 7.63 -28.74
N LEU A 4 -19.79 8.85 -29.29
CA LEU A 4 -18.89 9.93 -28.89
C LEU A 4 -19.08 10.32 -27.40
N ALA A 5 -20.23 10.01 -26.81
CA ALA A 5 -20.44 10.12 -25.36
C ALA A 5 -19.52 9.21 -24.55
N ASP A 6 -19.13 8.04 -25.09
CA ASP A 6 -18.16 7.13 -24.48
C ASP A 6 -16.71 7.60 -24.62
N ALA A 7 -16.44 8.65 -25.41
CA ALA A 7 -15.12 9.26 -25.50
C ALA A 7 -14.75 10.08 -24.25
N HIS A 8 -15.73 10.50 -23.44
CA HIS A 8 -15.47 11.12 -22.17
C HIS A 8 -15.01 10.07 -21.15
N THR A 9 -13.84 10.31 -20.56
CA THR A 9 -13.32 9.46 -19.50
C THR A 9 -14.08 9.74 -18.21
N ALA A 10 -15.08 8.94 -17.92
CA ALA A 10 -15.70 8.95 -16.61
C ALA A 10 -14.70 8.40 -15.58
N VAL A 11 -14.51 9.13 -14.49
CA VAL A 11 -13.76 8.65 -13.32
C VAL A 11 -14.57 7.53 -12.69
N SER A 12 -13.98 6.36 -12.50
CA SER A 12 -14.65 5.22 -11.87
C SER A 12 -14.94 5.51 -10.41
N SER A 13 -16.19 5.31 -9.96
CA SER A 13 -16.57 5.47 -8.55
C SER A 13 -15.98 4.37 -7.68
N LEU A 14 -15.56 4.75 -6.47
CA LEU A 14 -15.14 3.82 -5.42
C LEU A 14 -16.29 3.47 -4.46
N SER A 15 -17.45 4.08 -4.62
CA SER A 15 -18.61 3.84 -3.75
C SER A 15 -18.99 2.36 -3.72
N GLY A 16 -19.09 1.79 -2.52
CA GLY A 16 -19.41 0.38 -2.28
C GLY A 16 -18.27 -0.60 -2.57
N LYS A 17 -17.11 -0.16 -3.07
CA LYS A 17 -15.95 -1.02 -3.28
C LYS A 17 -15.46 -1.62 -1.97
N LYS A 18 -15.09 -2.87 -2.02
CA LYS A 18 -14.64 -3.73 -0.93
C LYS A 18 -13.12 -3.77 -0.95
N ILE A 19 -12.49 -3.07 -0.03
CA ILE A 19 -11.05 -2.80 -0.06
C ILE A 19 -10.37 -3.29 1.21
N LEU A 20 -9.33 -4.09 1.08
CA LEU A 20 -8.41 -4.36 2.18
C LEU A 20 -7.12 -3.55 2.04
N VAL A 21 -6.53 -3.16 3.19
CA VAL A 21 -5.24 -2.47 3.24
C VAL A 21 -4.37 -3.12 4.31
N THR A 22 -3.25 -3.71 3.92
CA THR A 22 -2.26 -4.21 4.88
C THR A 22 -1.47 -3.04 5.47
N GLY A 23 -1.20 -3.07 6.79
CA GLY A 23 -0.51 -1.96 7.46
C GLY A 23 -1.30 -0.64 7.39
N GLY A 24 -2.63 -0.73 7.49
CA GLY A 24 -3.54 0.42 7.37
C GLY A 24 -3.73 1.22 8.67
N THR A 25 -2.85 1.06 9.67
CA THR A 25 -3.03 1.65 11.00
C THR A 25 -2.30 2.98 11.20
N THR A 26 -1.23 3.23 10.46
CA THR A 26 -0.46 4.49 10.51
C THR A 26 0.03 4.89 9.11
N GLY A 27 0.63 6.07 9.00
CA GLY A 27 1.33 6.54 7.81
C GLY A 27 0.52 6.40 6.52
N ILE A 28 1.18 5.92 5.47
CA ILE A 28 0.63 5.78 4.11
C ILE A 28 -0.64 4.91 4.10
N GLY A 29 -0.60 3.75 4.77
CA GLY A 29 -1.74 2.82 4.76
C GLY A 29 -2.99 3.41 5.38
N ARG A 30 -2.87 4.16 6.50
CA ARG A 30 -4.00 4.87 7.13
C ARG A 30 -4.53 5.98 6.24
N ALA A 31 -3.64 6.78 5.64
CA ALA A 31 -4.05 7.85 4.73
C ALA A 31 -4.83 7.30 3.52
N ILE A 32 -4.36 6.19 2.93
CA ILE A 32 -5.08 5.48 1.87
C ILE A 32 -6.46 5.04 2.36
N ALA A 33 -6.53 4.37 3.51
CA ALA A 33 -7.79 3.84 4.02
C ALA A 33 -8.82 4.94 4.30
N VAL A 34 -8.40 6.05 4.92
CA VAL A 34 -9.29 7.20 5.21
C VAL A 34 -9.78 7.85 3.92
N LEU A 35 -8.89 8.11 2.95
CA LEU A 35 -9.29 8.70 1.67
C LEU A 35 -10.28 7.81 0.92
N LEU A 36 -10.00 6.51 0.79
CA LEU A 36 -10.88 5.62 0.06
C LEU A 36 -12.23 5.42 0.76
N ALA A 37 -12.25 5.47 2.10
CA ALA A 37 -13.50 5.45 2.87
C ALA A 37 -14.34 6.72 2.61
N SER A 38 -13.73 7.90 2.54
CA SER A 38 -14.43 9.15 2.23
C SER A 38 -15.03 9.19 0.82
N GLU A 39 -14.49 8.36 -0.10
CA GLU A 39 -15.03 8.13 -1.44
C GLU A 39 -16.13 7.03 -1.48
N GLY A 40 -16.58 6.59 -0.30
CA GLY A 40 -17.67 5.64 -0.14
C GLY A 40 -17.29 4.16 -0.24
N ALA A 41 -16.01 3.83 -0.26
CA ALA A 41 -15.55 2.44 -0.18
C ALA A 41 -15.73 1.87 1.24
N ARG A 42 -15.85 0.53 1.33
CA ARG A 42 -15.81 -0.20 2.58
C ARG A 42 -14.39 -0.72 2.83
N LEU A 43 -13.81 -0.36 3.96
CA LEU A 43 -12.39 -0.62 4.27
C LEU A 43 -12.22 -1.70 5.34
N HIS A 44 -11.27 -2.60 5.10
CA HIS A 44 -10.77 -3.46 6.15
C HIS A 44 -9.25 -3.34 6.26
N VAL A 45 -8.76 -2.96 7.43
CA VAL A 45 -7.33 -2.68 7.65
C VAL A 45 -6.71 -3.69 8.62
N CYS A 46 -5.40 -3.83 8.62
CA CYS A 46 -4.70 -4.56 9.67
C CYS A 46 -3.44 -3.85 10.17
N GLY A 47 -3.03 -4.22 11.36
CA GLY A 47 -1.78 -3.82 11.99
C GLY A 47 -1.57 -4.56 13.30
N ARG A 48 -0.36 -4.49 13.83
CA ARG A 48 0.06 -5.29 15.00
C ARG A 48 -0.16 -4.60 16.35
N THR A 49 -0.42 -3.29 16.36
CA THR A 49 -0.58 -2.49 17.59
C THR A 49 -2.07 -2.18 17.78
N PRO A 50 -2.74 -2.71 18.84
CA PRO A 50 -4.18 -2.55 19.04
C PRO A 50 -4.62 -1.08 19.11
N GLU A 51 -3.84 -0.22 19.75
CA GLU A 51 -4.16 1.20 19.93
C GLU A 51 -4.15 1.94 18.58
N HIS A 52 -3.13 1.67 17.73
CA HIS A 52 -3.06 2.24 16.38
C HIS A 52 -4.21 1.73 15.49
N LEU A 53 -4.60 0.47 15.67
CA LEU A 53 -5.72 -0.11 14.94
C LEU A 53 -7.03 0.57 15.34
N ALA A 54 -7.26 0.78 16.64
CA ALA A 54 -8.45 1.45 17.14
C ALA A 54 -8.56 2.90 16.63
N ASP A 55 -7.45 3.67 16.68
CA ASP A 55 -7.38 5.04 16.12
C ASP A 55 -7.69 5.05 14.61
N ALA A 56 -7.07 4.16 13.84
CA ALA A 56 -7.28 4.10 12.40
C ALA A 56 -8.73 3.75 12.03
N VAL A 57 -9.31 2.74 12.68
CA VAL A 57 -10.71 2.35 12.46
C VAL A 57 -11.66 3.47 12.89
N GLY A 58 -11.36 4.19 13.98
CA GLY A 58 -12.10 5.39 14.38
C GLY A 58 -12.14 6.44 13.28
N ARG A 59 -10.97 6.83 12.75
CA ARG A 59 -10.85 7.83 11.66
C ARG A 59 -11.54 7.38 10.37
N ILE A 60 -11.45 6.11 10.01
CA ILE A 60 -12.16 5.57 8.85
C ILE A 60 -13.67 5.71 9.05
N ASN A 61 -14.18 5.41 10.25
CA ASN A 61 -15.61 5.47 10.56
C ASN A 61 -16.15 6.89 10.75
N GLU A 62 -15.30 7.90 10.93
CA GLU A 62 -15.70 9.31 10.85
C GLU A 62 -16.11 9.75 9.43
N VAL A 63 -15.60 9.11 8.39
CA VAL A 63 -15.79 9.51 6.99
C VAL A 63 -16.45 8.45 6.11
N GLY A 64 -16.56 7.20 6.59
CA GLY A 64 -17.08 6.09 5.81
C GLY A 64 -17.36 4.86 6.68
N ALA A 65 -17.03 3.67 6.16
CA ALA A 65 -17.26 2.40 6.85
C ALA A 65 -15.99 1.54 6.84
N GLY A 66 -15.51 1.16 8.01
CA GLY A 66 -14.34 0.32 8.15
C GLY A 66 -14.30 -0.53 9.40
N ALA A 67 -13.53 -1.60 9.31
CA ALA A 67 -13.16 -2.49 10.41
C ALA A 67 -11.69 -2.87 10.31
N GLY A 68 -11.20 -3.66 11.26
CA GLY A 68 -9.81 -4.08 11.21
C GLY A 68 -9.51 -5.32 12.02
N THR A 69 -8.36 -5.93 11.72
CA THR A 69 -7.83 -7.10 12.42
C THR A 69 -6.48 -6.76 13.03
N ASN A 70 -6.34 -7.03 14.34
CA ASN A 70 -5.03 -6.96 14.99
C ASN A 70 -4.23 -8.23 14.66
N ILE A 71 -3.14 -8.07 13.91
CA ILE A 71 -2.34 -9.19 13.42
C ILE A 71 -0.93 -8.74 13.04
N ASP A 72 0.06 -9.58 13.30
CA ASP A 72 1.42 -9.42 12.78
C ASP A 72 1.58 -10.26 11.51
N LEU A 73 1.80 -9.59 10.37
CA LEU A 73 1.98 -10.26 9.08
C LEU A 73 3.34 -10.96 8.94
N GLY A 74 4.26 -10.77 9.87
CA GLY A 74 5.50 -11.56 9.95
C GLY A 74 5.29 -12.99 10.47
N GLU A 75 4.13 -13.28 11.07
CA GLU A 75 3.81 -14.62 11.56
C GLU A 75 3.36 -15.56 10.44
N PRO A 76 3.74 -16.85 10.50
CA PRO A 76 3.26 -17.84 9.53
C PRO A 76 1.74 -17.92 9.44
N GLY A 77 1.19 -17.87 8.23
CA GLY A 77 -0.24 -17.96 7.97
C GLY A 77 -1.06 -16.74 8.35
N ALA A 78 -0.42 -15.66 8.82
CA ALA A 78 -1.13 -14.44 9.24
C ALA A 78 -1.84 -13.75 8.06
N HIS A 79 -1.23 -13.75 6.91
CA HIS A 79 -1.78 -13.13 5.72
C HIS A 79 -3.06 -13.81 5.22
N GLU A 80 -3.13 -15.15 5.24
CA GLU A 80 -4.35 -15.87 4.89
C GLU A 80 -5.47 -15.56 5.90
N ARG A 81 -5.17 -15.62 7.20
CA ARG A 81 -6.14 -15.28 8.25
C ARG A 81 -6.66 -13.86 8.12
N TYR A 82 -5.77 -12.91 7.78
CA TYR A 82 -6.17 -11.52 7.56
C TYR A 82 -7.08 -11.36 6.33
N VAL A 83 -6.68 -11.91 5.19
CA VAL A 83 -7.48 -11.81 3.95
C VAL A 83 -8.83 -12.49 4.13
N GLN A 84 -8.88 -13.63 4.80
CA GLN A 84 -10.13 -14.32 5.12
C GLN A 84 -11.04 -13.42 5.99
N ALA A 85 -10.55 -12.90 7.11
CA ALA A 85 -11.33 -12.03 7.99
C ALA A 85 -11.83 -10.77 7.26
N ALA A 86 -10.97 -10.15 6.44
CA ALA A 86 -11.33 -9.00 5.62
C ALA A 86 -12.45 -9.34 4.63
N THR A 87 -12.31 -10.44 3.91
CA THR A 87 -13.27 -10.87 2.90
C THR A 87 -14.62 -11.24 3.50
N GLU A 88 -14.64 -11.89 4.67
CA GLU A 88 -15.86 -12.22 5.42
C GLU A 88 -16.61 -10.94 5.84
N TRP A 89 -15.90 -9.97 6.42
CA TRP A 89 -16.53 -8.72 6.85
C TRP A 89 -17.02 -7.87 5.67
N LEU A 90 -16.21 -7.77 4.61
CA LEU A 90 -16.54 -7.02 3.41
C LEU A 90 -17.66 -7.70 2.59
N GLY A 91 -17.80 -9.01 2.67
CA GLY A 91 -18.68 -9.81 1.82
C GLY A 91 -18.13 -9.97 0.39
N GLY A 92 -16.81 -10.08 0.24
CA GLY A 92 -16.05 -10.20 -1.01
C GLY A 92 -14.87 -9.23 -1.06
N LEU A 93 -14.14 -9.17 -2.19
CA LEU A 93 -12.96 -8.32 -2.34
C LEU A 93 -12.88 -7.75 -3.76
N ASP A 94 -12.82 -6.41 -3.87
CA ASP A 94 -12.62 -5.69 -5.15
C ASP A 94 -11.19 -5.17 -5.27
N VAL A 95 -10.57 -4.73 -4.16
CA VAL A 95 -9.25 -4.09 -4.16
C VAL A 95 -8.42 -4.60 -2.98
N ALA A 96 -7.16 -4.92 -3.23
CA ALA A 96 -6.17 -5.15 -2.18
C ALA A 96 -5.01 -4.16 -2.32
N VAL A 97 -4.79 -3.37 -1.27
CA VAL A 97 -3.61 -2.50 -1.14
C VAL A 97 -2.61 -3.19 -0.20
N ILE A 98 -1.51 -3.63 -0.76
CA ILE A 98 -0.43 -4.30 -0.03
C ILE A 98 0.62 -3.26 0.30
N ASN A 99 0.61 -2.82 1.56
CA ASN A 99 1.37 -1.66 2.03
C ASN A 99 2.24 -1.96 3.26
N ALA A 100 1.87 -2.94 4.09
CA ALA A 100 2.58 -3.21 5.35
C ALA A 100 4.09 -3.34 5.15
N ALA A 101 4.87 -2.57 5.89
CA ALA A 101 6.32 -2.63 5.86
C ALA A 101 6.92 -2.19 7.20
N ILE A 102 8.16 -2.59 7.43
CA ILE A 102 8.99 -2.14 8.55
C ILE A 102 10.30 -1.56 8.00
N PRO A 103 11.00 -0.72 8.76
CA PRO A 103 12.33 -0.27 8.37
C PRO A 103 13.31 -1.45 8.36
N ALA A 104 14.25 -1.46 7.40
CA ALA A 104 15.37 -2.38 7.36
C ALA A 104 16.66 -1.62 7.04
N SER A 105 17.66 -1.80 7.88
CA SER A 105 18.98 -1.16 7.77
C SER A 105 19.89 -1.83 6.73
N GLY A 106 21.16 -1.43 6.69
CA GLY A 106 22.21 -2.10 5.94
C GLY A 106 22.46 -3.53 6.45
N LEU A 107 22.81 -4.45 5.56
CA LEU A 107 22.99 -5.86 5.88
C LEU A 107 23.95 -6.10 7.06
N SER A 108 25.03 -5.33 7.16
CA SER A 108 26.04 -5.46 8.22
C SER A 108 25.57 -4.94 9.58
N GLU A 109 24.44 -4.25 9.65
CA GLU A 109 23.90 -3.63 10.87
C GLU A 109 22.75 -4.43 11.47
N MET A 110 22.24 -5.44 10.74
CA MET A 110 21.12 -6.26 11.16
C MET A 110 21.57 -7.60 11.75
N SER A 111 20.92 -8.04 12.81
CA SER A 111 20.99 -9.42 13.27
C SER A 111 20.25 -10.37 12.31
N ASP A 112 20.56 -11.68 12.37
CA ASP A 112 19.86 -12.70 11.56
C ASP A 112 18.35 -12.70 11.83
N SER A 113 17.92 -12.50 13.06
CA SER A 113 16.50 -12.44 13.43
C SER A 113 15.79 -11.21 12.85
N GLU A 114 16.40 -10.05 12.88
CA GLU A 114 15.86 -8.82 12.27
C GLU A 114 15.77 -8.94 10.76
N LEU A 115 16.83 -9.49 10.12
CA LEU A 115 16.84 -9.73 8.68
C LEU A 115 15.69 -10.67 8.26
N ARG A 116 15.52 -11.80 8.97
CA ARG A 116 14.43 -12.75 8.67
C ARG A 116 13.07 -12.13 8.88
N TYR A 117 12.90 -11.34 9.92
CA TYR A 117 11.64 -10.66 10.20
C TYR A 117 11.32 -9.59 9.15
N ALA A 118 12.31 -8.80 8.72
CA ALA A 118 12.15 -7.84 7.63
C ALA A 118 11.74 -8.55 6.32
N ILE A 119 12.39 -9.65 5.96
CA ILE A 119 12.00 -10.46 4.79
C ILE A 119 10.59 -11.02 4.94
N ALA A 120 10.22 -11.49 6.13
CA ALA A 120 8.88 -12.03 6.38
C ALA A 120 7.79 -10.97 6.19
N VAL A 121 7.96 -9.77 6.75
CA VAL A 121 6.98 -8.68 6.69
C VAL A 121 7.00 -7.98 5.33
N ASP A 122 8.17 -7.59 4.84
CA ASP A 122 8.30 -6.68 3.71
C ASP A 122 8.32 -7.38 2.34
N PHE A 123 8.59 -8.68 2.31
CA PHE A 123 8.61 -9.45 1.07
C PHE A 123 7.65 -10.64 1.08
N THR A 124 7.83 -11.59 2.02
CA THR A 124 6.98 -12.79 2.04
C THR A 124 5.50 -12.42 2.19
N ALA A 125 5.17 -11.52 3.14
CA ALA A 125 3.79 -11.09 3.34
C ALA A 125 3.21 -10.34 2.12
N TYR A 126 4.02 -9.64 1.32
CA TYR A 126 3.56 -9.04 0.06
C TYR A 126 3.08 -10.10 -0.94
N LEU A 127 3.90 -11.12 -1.19
CA LEU A 127 3.57 -12.17 -2.14
C LEU A 127 2.39 -12.99 -1.67
N THR A 128 2.40 -13.40 -0.41
CA THR A 128 1.39 -14.29 0.16
C THR A 128 0.05 -13.60 0.40
N SER A 129 0.04 -12.33 0.85
CA SER A 129 -1.19 -11.53 0.92
C SER A 129 -1.80 -11.28 -0.47
N THR A 130 -0.95 -11.01 -1.47
CA THR A 130 -1.39 -10.87 -2.86
C THR A 130 -2.00 -12.16 -3.38
N HIS A 131 -1.35 -13.30 -3.13
CA HIS A 131 -1.87 -14.63 -3.52
C HIS A 131 -3.25 -14.90 -2.90
N ALA A 132 -3.41 -14.68 -1.60
CA ALA A 132 -4.68 -14.85 -0.92
C ALA A 132 -5.76 -13.87 -1.43
N ALA A 133 -5.38 -12.61 -1.68
CA ALA A 133 -6.30 -11.60 -2.23
C ALA A 133 -6.79 -11.98 -3.64
N VAL A 134 -5.90 -12.42 -4.52
CA VAL A 134 -6.26 -12.88 -5.87
C VAL A 134 -7.24 -14.05 -5.81
N ALA A 135 -7.04 -15.00 -4.88
CA ALA A 135 -7.96 -16.13 -4.70
C ALA A 135 -9.35 -15.68 -4.18
N ALA A 136 -9.40 -14.58 -3.41
CA ALA A 136 -10.64 -14.01 -2.87
C ALA A 136 -11.37 -13.06 -3.86
N MET A 137 -10.68 -12.57 -4.89
CA MET A 137 -11.26 -11.74 -5.94
C MET A 137 -12.08 -12.60 -6.89
N GLY A 138 -13.30 -12.16 -7.22
CA GLY A 138 -14.19 -12.84 -8.15
C GLY A 138 -13.85 -12.55 -9.63
N ALA A 139 -14.77 -11.91 -10.36
CA ALA A 139 -14.66 -11.65 -11.81
C ALA A 139 -13.76 -10.45 -12.15
N GLY A 140 -12.75 -10.17 -11.35
CA GLY A 140 -11.80 -9.08 -11.55
C GLY A 140 -11.58 -8.23 -10.30
N GLY A 141 -10.58 -7.36 -10.33
CA GLY A 141 -10.23 -6.53 -9.18
C GLY A 141 -9.01 -5.67 -9.44
N ASP A 142 -8.49 -5.09 -8.37
CA ASP A 142 -7.30 -4.24 -8.40
C ASP A 142 -6.32 -4.62 -7.28
N ILE A 143 -5.06 -4.81 -7.63
CA ILE A 143 -3.96 -4.97 -6.67
C ILE A 143 -3.11 -3.70 -6.74
N VAL A 144 -2.88 -3.07 -5.60
CA VAL A 144 -1.94 -1.96 -5.46
C VAL A 144 -0.80 -2.41 -4.54
N LEU A 145 0.42 -2.36 -5.03
CA LEU A 145 1.63 -2.68 -4.27
C LEU A 145 2.36 -1.38 -3.94
N ILE A 146 2.67 -1.15 -2.67
CA ILE A 146 3.45 0.01 -2.26
C ILE A 146 4.94 -0.37 -2.28
N GLY A 147 5.61 0.09 -3.31
CA GLY A 147 7.05 -0.03 -3.52
C GLY A 147 7.84 1.04 -2.76
N SER A 148 8.92 1.51 -3.38
CA SER A 148 9.74 2.62 -2.87
C SER A 148 10.68 3.12 -3.96
N MET A 149 10.98 4.40 -3.99
CA MET A 149 12.07 4.97 -4.79
C MET A 149 13.46 4.48 -4.39
N SER A 150 13.63 3.85 -3.22
CA SER A 150 14.89 3.19 -2.84
C SER A 150 15.36 2.12 -3.84
N THR A 151 14.52 1.71 -4.78
CA THR A 151 14.89 0.84 -5.90
C THR A 151 15.69 1.57 -6.97
N HIS A 152 15.60 2.90 -7.03
CA HIS A 152 16.26 3.75 -8.00
C HIS A 152 17.45 4.51 -7.40
N VAL A 153 17.45 4.71 -6.06
CA VAL A 153 18.51 5.42 -5.34
C VAL A 153 19.14 4.45 -4.33
N LEU A 154 20.21 3.80 -4.78
CA LEU A 154 20.88 2.75 -4.00
C LEU A 154 21.95 3.35 -3.10
N GLY A 155 21.86 3.11 -1.80
CA GLY A 155 22.84 3.56 -0.81
C GLY A 155 23.30 2.45 0.14
N PRO A 156 24.48 2.60 0.76
CA PRO A 156 25.05 1.56 1.63
C PRO A 156 24.18 1.24 2.87
N GLY A 157 23.44 2.20 3.39
CA GLY A 157 22.57 2.00 4.57
C GLY A 157 21.21 1.36 4.28
N SER A 158 20.87 1.09 3.02
CA SER A 158 19.55 0.59 2.61
C SER A 158 19.58 -0.74 1.86
N THR A 159 20.66 -1.50 1.94
CA THR A 159 20.87 -2.69 1.09
C THR A 159 19.75 -3.72 1.19
N VAL A 160 19.27 -4.02 2.40
CA VAL A 160 18.19 -5.00 2.61
C VAL A 160 16.86 -4.45 2.12
N TYR A 161 16.50 -3.24 2.53
CA TYR A 161 15.26 -2.60 2.11
C TYR A 161 15.17 -2.40 0.60
N ALA A 162 16.22 -1.88 -0.02
CA ALA A 162 16.28 -1.68 -1.47
C ALA A 162 16.17 -3.00 -2.23
N GLY A 163 16.85 -4.06 -1.77
CA GLY A 163 16.75 -5.39 -2.37
C GLY A 163 15.35 -5.97 -2.30
N ILE A 164 14.67 -5.84 -1.16
CA ILE A 164 13.29 -6.26 -0.98
C ILE A 164 12.35 -5.47 -1.91
N LYS A 165 12.45 -4.14 -1.92
CA LYS A 165 11.58 -3.29 -2.76
C LYS A 165 11.83 -3.48 -4.25
N ALA A 166 13.07 -3.74 -4.68
CA ALA A 166 13.38 -4.14 -6.05
C ALA A 166 12.73 -5.49 -6.43
N GLY A 167 12.71 -6.44 -5.51
CA GLY A 167 11.98 -7.70 -5.67
C GLY A 167 10.48 -7.49 -5.86
N ILE A 168 9.87 -6.56 -5.10
CA ILE A 168 8.45 -6.20 -5.23
C ILE A 168 8.19 -5.52 -6.59
N ALA A 169 9.07 -4.65 -7.07
CA ALA A 169 8.92 -4.01 -8.37
C ALA A 169 8.92 -5.04 -9.51
N GLY A 170 9.86 -5.97 -9.51
CA GLY A 170 9.89 -7.09 -10.47
C GLY A 170 8.66 -7.99 -10.36
N PHE A 171 8.21 -8.30 -9.15
CA PHE A 171 6.99 -9.06 -8.90
C PHE A 171 5.76 -8.35 -9.46
N ALA A 172 5.62 -7.05 -9.23
CA ALA A 172 4.50 -6.25 -9.73
C ALA A 172 4.40 -6.29 -11.25
N GLU A 173 5.54 -6.15 -11.96
CA GLU A 173 5.55 -6.19 -13.42
C GLU A 173 5.15 -7.56 -13.97
N ALA A 174 5.71 -8.64 -13.42
CA ALA A 174 5.37 -10.00 -13.84
C ALA A 174 3.91 -10.34 -13.54
N LEU A 175 3.44 -10.00 -12.33
CA LEU A 175 2.08 -10.25 -11.86
C LEU A 175 1.03 -9.53 -12.72
N ARG A 176 1.31 -8.31 -13.15
CA ARG A 176 0.44 -7.54 -14.04
C ARG A 176 0.16 -8.29 -15.35
N LYS A 177 1.20 -8.92 -15.91
CA LYS A 177 1.07 -9.71 -17.15
C LYS A 177 0.30 -11.02 -16.91
N GLU A 178 0.51 -11.65 -15.77
CA GLU A 178 -0.16 -12.88 -15.36
C GLU A 178 -1.65 -12.69 -15.09
N LEU A 179 -2.02 -11.59 -14.40
CA LEU A 179 -3.38 -11.34 -13.92
C LEU A 179 -4.24 -10.53 -14.89
N GLY A 180 -3.65 -9.85 -15.86
CA GLY A 180 -4.40 -9.10 -16.90
C GLY A 180 -5.50 -9.93 -17.58
N PRO A 181 -5.22 -11.16 -18.04
CA PRO A 181 -6.26 -12.05 -18.62
C PRO A 181 -7.38 -12.43 -17.65
N LYS A 182 -7.15 -12.32 -16.34
CA LYS A 182 -8.14 -12.55 -15.28
C LYS A 182 -8.92 -11.29 -14.90
N ASN A 183 -8.79 -10.21 -15.69
CA ASN A 183 -9.39 -8.90 -15.42
C ASN A 183 -8.98 -8.30 -14.05
N ILE A 184 -7.76 -8.59 -13.59
CA ILE A 184 -7.18 -7.99 -12.39
C ILE A 184 -6.07 -7.03 -12.81
N ARG A 185 -6.19 -5.74 -12.43
CA ARG A 185 -5.16 -4.75 -12.67
C ARG A 185 -4.15 -4.77 -11.52
N VAL A 186 -2.88 -4.56 -11.85
CA VAL A 186 -1.81 -4.43 -10.86
C VAL A 186 -1.11 -3.11 -11.06
N THR A 187 -1.00 -2.31 -10.00
CA THR A 187 -0.33 -1.02 -9.96
C THR A 187 0.77 -1.05 -8.89
N LEU A 188 1.95 -0.57 -9.26
CA LEU A 188 3.04 -0.29 -8.33
C LEU A 188 3.05 1.22 -8.03
N VAL A 189 3.02 1.59 -6.75
CA VAL A 189 3.22 2.98 -6.31
C VAL A 189 4.54 3.05 -5.55
N GLU A 190 5.45 3.91 -5.97
CA GLU A 190 6.79 4.04 -5.40
C GLU A 190 6.98 5.43 -4.78
N PRO A 191 6.73 5.54 -3.46
CA PRO A 191 6.99 6.76 -2.72
C PRO A 191 8.49 7.03 -2.60
N ALA A 192 8.88 8.31 -2.73
CA ALA A 192 10.12 8.82 -2.18
C ALA A 192 9.99 9.06 -0.66
N LEU A 193 10.86 9.86 -0.07
CA LEU A 193 10.83 10.17 1.35
C LEU A 193 9.47 10.72 1.77
N THR A 194 8.74 9.97 2.56
CA THR A 194 7.36 10.26 2.97
C THR A 194 7.23 10.21 4.48
N GLN A 195 6.51 11.17 5.05
CA GLN A 195 6.24 11.23 6.48
C GLN A 195 5.58 9.94 6.98
N ALA A 196 6.23 9.24 7.92
CA ALA A 196 5.75 7.99 8.49
C ALA A 196 6.43 7.69 9.82
N ASP A 197 5.77 6.88 10.65
CA ASP A 197 6.31 6.44 11.94
C ASP A 197 7.56 5.56 11.79
N MET A 198 7.75 4.93 10.63
CA MET A 198 8.93 4.10 10.33
C MET A 198 10.26 4.86 10.37
N HIS A 199 10.24 6.19 10.38
CA HIS A 199 11.46 7.02 10.50
C HIS A 199 11.91 7.27 11.94
N TYR A 200 11.13 6.81 12.94
CA TYR A 200 11.57 6.87 14.34
C TYR A 200 12.57 5.75 14.65
N PRO A 201 13.55 5.99 15.54
CA PRO A 201 13.80 7.24 16.26
C PRO A 201 14.67 8.26 15.50
N ASP A 202 15.17 7.95 14.30
CA ASP A 202 16.18 8.74 13.59
C ASP A 202 15.67 10.13 13.17
N MET A 203 14.36 10.24 12.94
CA MET A 203 13.71 11.47 12.54
C MET A 203 12.42 11.68 13.33
N ASP A 204 12.41 12.63 14.26
CA ASP A 204 11.24 12.97 15.07
C ASP A 204 10.13 13.67 14.27
N ALA A 205 8.95 13.79 14.89
CA ALA A 205 7.76 14.37 14.23
C ALA A 205 7.96 15.83 13.81
N GLU A 206 8.70 16.63 14.59
CA GLU A 206 8.89 18.04 14.28
C GLU A 206 9.84 18.21 13.09
N LYS A 207 10.90 17.41 12.99
CA LYS A 207 11.79 17.38 11.84
C LYS A 207 11.04 16.92 10.58
N GLN A 208 10.20 15.87 10.66
CA GLN A 208 9.38 15.44 9.53
C GLN A 208 8.43 16.56 9.09
N LYS A 209 7.72 17.22 10.02
CA LYS A 209 6.86 18.36 9.71
C LYS A 209 7.61 19.53 9.06
N GLN A 210 8.82 19.80 9.53
CA GLN A 210 9.67 20.82 8.93
C GLN A 210 10.02 20.47 7.49
N MET A 211 10.48 19.24 7.23
CA MET A 211 10.81 18.78 5.88
C MET A 211 9.61 18.81 4.94
N VAL A 212 8.40 18.50 5.43
CA VAL A 212 7.16 18.65 4.65
C VAL A 212 6.91 20.12 4.30
N ARG A 213 7.07 21.05 5.25
CA ARG A 213 6.93 22.50 4.97
C ARG A 213 7.99 23.02 3.98
N GLU A 214 9.17 22.43 3.98
CA GLU A 214 10.26 22.75 3.04
C GLU A 214 10.13 22.03 1.70
N GLU A 215 9.06 21.23 1.51
CA GLU A 215 8.82 20.43 0.31
C GLU A 215 9.92 19.41 -0.01
N LYS A 216 10.66 18.97 1.01
CA LYS A 216 11.71 17.94 0.96
C LYS A 216 11.22 16.56 1.37
N MET A 217 9.98 16.46 1.83
CA MET A 217 9.32 15.23 2.27
C MET A 217 7.85 15.27 1.88
N LEU A 218 7.34 14.15 1.39
CA LEU A 218 5.93 13.97 1.08
C LEU A 218 5.11 13.77 2.37
N ARG A 219 3.83 14.07 2.30
CA ARG A 219 2.85 13.60 3.26
C ARG A 219 2.34 12.22 2.86
N SER A 220 1.89 11.45 3.82
CA SER A 220 1.22 10.17 3.55
C SER A 220 -0.01 10.32 2.65
N GLU A 221 -0.72 11.46 2.74
CA GLU A 221 -1.87 11.78 1.90
C GLU A 221 -1.52 11.96 0.43
N ASP A 222 -0.29 12.40 0.09
CA ASP A 222 0.16 12.52 -1.30
C ASP A 222 0.19 11.15 -1.98
N ILE A 223 0.58 10.12 -1.24
CA ILE A 223 0.57 8.74 -1.72
C ILE A 223 -0.86 8.19 -1.81
N ALA A 224 -1.72 8.55 -0.86
CA ALA A 224 -3.13 8.17 -0.92
C ALA A 224 -3.82 8.69 -2.19
N VAL A 225 -3.52 9.94 -2.59
CA VAL A 225 -4.01 10.54 -3.85
C VAL A 225 -3.51 9.76 -5.08
N ALA A 226 -2.25 9.31 -5.08
CA ALA A 226 -1.71 8.50 -6.18
C ALA A 226 -2.43 7.14 -6.30
N VAL A 227 -2.71 6.49 -5.16
CA VAL A 227 -3.50 5.24 -5.12
C VAL A 227 -4.92 5.49 -5.61
N HIS A 228 -5.59 6.54 -5.14
CA HIS A 228 -6.92 6.94 -5.60
C HIS A 228 -6.94 7.16 -7.12
N TYR A 229 -5.96 7.90 -7.65
CA TYR A 229 -5.83 8.12 -9.10
C TYR A 229 -5.75 6.80 -9.87
N ALA A 230 -4.92 5.85 -9.43
CA ALA A 230 -4.78 4.55 -10.11
C ALA A 230 -6.09 3.75 -10.11
N LEU A 231 -6.81 3.73 -8.98
CA LEU A 231 -8.04 2.96 -8.81
C LEU A 231 -9.23 3.54 -9.59
N THR A 232 -9.25 4.86 -9.79
CA THR A 232 -10.36 5.56 -10.47
C THR A 232 -10.23 5.59 -11.98
N GLN A 233 -9.15 5.07 -12.56
CA GLN A 233 -9.01 4.98 -14.00
C GLN A 233 -10.02 3.99 -14.64
N PRO A 234 -10.46 4.21 -15.89
CA PRO A 234 -11.38 3.30 -16.56
C PRO A 234 -10.77 1.90 -16.69
N ARG A 235 -11.60 0.86 -16.57
CA ARG A 235 -11.14 -0.55 -16.53
C ARG A 235 -10.23 -0.98 -17.68
N ARG A 236 -10.34 -0.34 -18.85
CA ARG A 236 -9.46 -0.58 -20.02
C ARG A 236 -8.04 -0.07 -19.85
N ALA A 237 -7.81 0.81 -18.86
CA ALA A 237 -6.51 1.42 -18.59
C ALA A 237 -5.90 0.84 -17.32
N VAL A 238 -4.61 0.53 -17.36
CA VAL A 238 -3.83 0.13 -16.18
C VAL A 238 -2.73 1.17 -15.97
N VAL A 239 -2.76 1.83 -14.82
CA VAL A 239 -1.61 2.61 -14.35
C VAL A 239 -0.60 1.61 -13.81
N GLN A 240 0.47 1.37 -14.57
CA GLN A 240 1.42 0.31 -14.24
C GLN A 240 2.30 0.67 -13.05
N GLN A 241 2.76 1.92 -13.03
CA GLN A 241 3.68 2.45 -12.03
C GLN A 241 3.43 3.94 -11.83
N ILE A 242 3.50 4.38 -10.57
CA ILE A 242 3.50 5.79 -10.18
C ILE A 242 4.67 6.02 -9.24
N VAL A 243 5.57 6.90 -9.62
CA VAL A 243 6.63 7.39 -8.75
C VAL A 243 6.20 8.76 -8.22
N VAL A 244 6.26 8.94 -6.90
CA VAL A 244 5.88 10.20 -6.24
C VAL A 244 7.06 10.69 -5.43
N ALA A 245 7.58 11.86 -5.77
CA ALA A 245 8.72 12.48 -5.10
C ALA A 245 8.40 13.90 -4.61
N PRO A 246 9.03 14.38 -3.53
CA PRO A 246 8.90 15.76 -3.10
C PRO A 246 9.53 16.69 -4.15
N ARG A 247 8.98 17.90 -4.29
CA ARG A 247 9.44 18.87 -5.29
C ARG A 247 10.90 19.31 -5.10
N MET A 248 11.36 19.32 -3.85
CA MET A 248 12.71 19.75 -3.45
C MET A 248 13.56 18.57 -2.97
N SER A 249 13.47 17.41 -3.63
CA SER A 249 14.38 16.29 -3.31
C SER A 249 15.81 16.66 -3.67
N GLU A 250 16.73 16.55 -2.70
CA GLU A 250 18.16 16.76 -2.91
C GLU A 250 18.82 15.41 -3.17
N GLY A 251 19.22 15.15 -4.42
CA GLY A 251 20.11 14.03 -4.74
C GLY A 251 19.45 12.67 -4.95
N GLU A 252 18.25 12.63 -5.47
CA GLU A 252 17.65 11.40 -6.02
C GLU A 252 17.90 11.24 -7.52
#